data_d553abbba13fc9a59c6280fb55e2d8cb
#
_entry.id   d553abbba13fc9a59c6280fb55e2d8cb
#
_cell.length_a   1.000
_cell.length_b   1.000
_cell.length_c   1.000
_cell.angle_alpha   90.00
_cell.angle_beta   90.00
_cell.angle_gamma   90.00
#
_symmetry.space_group_name_H-M   'P 1'
#
loop_
_entity.id
_entity.type
_entity.pdbx_description
1 polymer ?
#
loop_
_entity_poly.entity_id
_entity_poly.type
_entity_poly.pdbx_seq_one_letter_code
_entity_poly.pdbx_strand_id
1 'polypeptide(L)'
;MSKKIVILGAGKSSSYLIKYLYNKRKELNISLNVFSDNKPKYINDFNEISFAILDIKDREKLLQILQGTYIVVSLLPPFLHFEIAEICSKNKINMITASYLDDKIKKLEKSFIDNDCFLFMEMGLDPGIDHMSAMKMIDKLNKSNQIIEFESYTGGLVKLDKKNNPWGYKFTWNPMNVILAGSEGAKYLKDGINKSISYNEIFKDLTSINIPKNEYFEGYANRNSLKYKSLYNLNDIKTIKRGTLRHKGFCKTWSLLIDLGLTNNIKTLYNNNEMTFFDFFNYNIKAKDLQDLKNILDKVYGIKNNSQVYKNLEWSGFFSNKKISIKEGNFSNFLLSILMDKWTLSKGDVDLIVMTHSFVYKSEKKLKKLISYLRIEGEDNIYTAMSKTVGLPMAVLIEHILKNGIDKKGIQLPFNKEVYNPILKKLKKLGVEFKERRIFLFRKR
;
A
#
# COMPACT_ATOMS: atom_id res chain seq x y z
N MET A 1 -6.35 35.06 -9.20
CA MET A 1 -5.30 34.56 -8.31
C MET A 1 -5.13 33.04 -8.52
N SER A 2 -3.91 32.53 -8.45
CA SER A 2 -3.66 31.08 -8.54
C SER A 2 -4.15 30.39 -7.27
N LYS A 3 -4.71 29.17 -7.42
CA LYS A 3 -5.12 28.35 -6.27
C LYS A 3 -3.89 27.69 -5.64
N LYS A 4 -3.69 27.88 -4.34
CA LYS A 4 -2.57 27.31 -3.58
C LYS A 4 -2.83 25.86 -3.27
N ILE A 5 -1.94 24.97 -3.70
CA ILE A 5 -1.92 23.54 -3.36
C ILE A 5 -0.73 23.29 -2.44
N VAL A 6 -0.98 22.72 -1.26
CA VAL A 6 0.04 22.32 -0.30
C VAL A 6 0.16 20.81 -0.29
N ILE A 7 1.39 20.30 -0.45
CA ILE A 7 1.72 18.88 -0.36
C ILE A 7 2.55 18.66 0.89
N LEU A 8 2.04 17.87 1.84
CA LEU A 8 2.71 17.47 3.06
C LEU A 8 3.27 16.06 2.90
N GLY A 9 4.59 15.95 2.86
CA GLY A 9 5.33 14.71 2.63
C GLY A 9 5.79 14.58 1.18
N ALA A 10 7.13 14.54 0.99
CA ALA A 10 7.78 14.35 -0.31
C ALA A 10 8.54 13.00 -0.36
N GLY A 11 7.98 11.96 0.27
CA GLY A 11 8.58 10.63 0.37
C GLY A 11 8.49 9.81 -0.92
N LYS A 12 8.66 8.47 -0.78
CA LYS A 12 8.74 7.51 -1.90
C LYS A 12 7.49 7.47 -2.79
N SER A 13 6.32 7.87 -2.31
CA SER A 13 5.05 7.78 -3.06
C SER A 13 4.63 9.09 -3.74
N SER A 14 5.43 10.17 -3.64
CA SER A 14 5.02 11.54 -4.03
C SER A 14 5.51 12.00 -5.40
N SER A 15 6.56 11.37 -5.96
CA SER A 15 7.25 11.88 -7.15
C SER A 15 6.32 12.07 -8.36
N TYR A 16 5.45 11.12 -8.67
CA TYR A 16 4.49 11.26 -9.77
C TYR A 16 3.37 12.28 -9.50
N LEU A 17 2.90 12.42 -8.25
CA LEU A 17 1.95 13.47 -7.88
C LEU A 17 2.53 14.85 -8.15
N ILE A 18 3.75 15.09 -7.65
CA ILE A 18 4.44 16.37 -7.79
C ILE A 18 4.74 16.65 -9.26
N LYS A 19 5.33 15.69 -9.99
CA LYS A 19 5.63 15.81 -11.44
C LYS A 19 4.38 16.15 -12.25
N TYR A 20 3.27 15.45 -11.96
CA TYR A 20 2.01 15.67 -12.69
C TYR A 20 1.45 17.08 -12.47
N LEU A 21 1.32 17.49 -11.21
CA LEU A 21 0.79 18.79 -10.86
C LEU A 21 1.71 19.92 -11.34
N TYR A 22 3.02 19.75 -11.23
CA TYR A 22 4.00 20.69 -11.77
C TYR A 22 3.81 20.92 -13.29
N ASN A 23 3.72 19.84 -14.07
CA ASN A 23 3.53 19.93 -15.52
C ASN A 23 2.20 20.57 -15.90
N LYS A 24 1.19 20.47 -15.04
CA LYS A 24 -0.14 21.03 -15.23
C LYS A 24 -0.36 22.40 -14.57
N ARG A 25 0.61 22.93 -13.80
CA ARG A 25 0.41 24.10 -12.94
C ARG A 25 -0.08 25.34 -13.66
N LYS A 26 0.44 25.62 -14.87
CA LYS A 26 0.02 26.78 -15.68
C LYS A 26 -1.40 26.59 -16.22
N GLU A 27 -1.71 25.40 -16.77
CA GLU A 27 -3.04 25.05 -17.28
C GLU A 27 -4.10 25.11 -16.18
N LEU A 28 -3.76 24.65 -14.97
CA LEU A 28 -4.68 24.59 -13.82
C LEU A 28 -4.69 25.89 -13.00
N ASN A 29 -3.84 26.85 -13.31
CA ASN A 29 -3.64 28.08 -12.55
C ASN A 29 -3.44 27.80 -11.04
N ILE A 30 -2.42 26.99 -10.73
CA ILE A 30 -2.09 26.60 -9.34
C ILE A 30 -0.65 26.98 -8.98
N SER A 31 -0.43 27.24 -7.70
CA SER A 31 0.89 27.31 -7.08
C SER A 31 1.12 26.06 -6.21
N LEU A 32 2.30 25.44 -6.34
CA LEU A 32 2.66 24.23 -5.61
C LEU A 32 3.64 24.56 -4.49
N ASN A 33 3.29 24.17 -3.28
CA ASN A 33 4.11 24.31 -2.08
C ASN A 33 4.29 22.93 -1.46
N VAL A 34 5.51 22.46 -1.37
CA VAL A 34 5.85 21.12 -0.89
C VAL A 34 6.63 21.23 0.42
N PHE A 35 6.20 20.49 1.44
CA PHE A 35 6.80 20.44 2.77
C PHE A 35 7.11 19.00 3.15
N SER A 36 8.29 18.75 3.69
CA SER A 36 8.71 17.43 4.17
C SER A 36 9.78 17.57 5.24
N ASP A 37 10.05 16.50 5.97
CA ASP A 37 11.14 16.40 6.95
C ASP A 37 12.54 16.45 6.32
N ASN A 38 12.65 16.10 5.04
CA ASN A 38 13.89 16.18 4.27
C ASN A 38 13.59 16.56 2.82
N LYS A 39 14.60 17.06 2.10
CA LYS A 39 14.49 17.45 0.67
C LYS A 39 14.93 16.29 -0.23
N PRO A 40 14.01 15.61 -0.93
CA PRO A 40 14.38 14.61 -1.92
C PRO A 40 15.11 15.23 -3.09
N LYS A 41 16.12 14.54 -3.65
CA LYS A 41 16.93 15.05 -4.77
C LYS A 41 16.10 15.45 -6.00
N TYR A 42 15.05 14.69 -6.30
CA TYR A 42 14.20 14.95 -7.49
C TYR A 42 13.42 16.27 -7.40
N ILE A 43 13.28 16.90 -6.23
CA ILE A 43 12.62 18.20 -6.10
C ILE A 43 13.43 19.30 -6.81
N ASN A 44 14.75 19.13 -6.94
CA ASN A 44 15.60 20.09 -7.64
C ASN A 44 15.33 20.18 -9.15
N ASP A 45 14.63 19.19 -9.73
CA ASP A 45 14.21 19.18 -11.14
C ASP A 45 13.03 20.13 -11.42
N PHE A 46 12.46 20.78 -10.39
CA PHE A 46 11.24 21.58 -10.46
C PHE A 46 11.46 23.03 -9.97
N ASN A 47 11.95 23.89 -10.85
CA ASN A 47 12.39 25.26 -10.50
C ASN A 47 11.29 26.18 -9.93
N GLU A 48 10.01 25.91 -10.20
CA GLU A 48 8.88 26.77 -9.77
C GLU A 48 8.07 26.14 -8.63
N ILE A 49 8.62 25.14 -7.90
CA ILE A 49 8.02 24.60 -6.69
C ILE A 49 8.63 25.30 -5.48
N SER A 50 7.80 25.86 -4.62
CA SER A 50 8.23 26.26 -3.28
C SER A 50 8.42 25.00 -2.42
N PHE A 51 9.65 24.73 -2.00
CA PHE A 51 9.97 23.64 -1.08
C PHE A 51 10.56 24.18 0.21
N ALA A 52 10.07 23.66 1.36
CA ALA A 52 10.68 23.92 2.66
C ALA A 52 10.65 22.68 3.56
N ILE A 53 11.64 22.61 4.46
CA ILE A 53 11.66 21.60 5.52
C ILE A 53 10.65 22.05 6.59
N LEU A 54 9.81 21.10 7.01
CA LEU A 54 8.80 21.30 8.04
C LEU A 54 8.82 20.14 9.04
N ASP A 55 9.01 20.47 10.30
CA ASP A 55 8.57 19.58 11.37
C ASP A 55 7.05 19.72 11.53
N ILE A 56 6.33 18.66 11.19
CA ILE A 56 4.87 18.64 11.25
C ILE A 56 4.30 18.86 12.66
N LYS A 57 5.13 18.69 13.71
CA LYS A 57 4.76 18.95 15.10
C LYS A 57 4.75 20.44 15.45
N ASP A 58 5.38 21.26 14.64
CA ASP A 58 5.33 22.72 14.75
C ASP A 58 3.96 23.23 14.26
N ARG A 59 3.00 23.24 15.16
CA ARG A 59 1.60 23.58 14.87
C ARG A 59 1.42 25.04 14.42
N GLU A 60 2.19 25.96 14.96
CA GLU A 60 2.08 27.38 14.58
C GLU A 60 2.53 27.59 13.15
N LYS A 61 3.69 27.05 12.81
CA LYS A 61 4.23 27.08 11.46
C LYS A 61 3.31 26.36 10.47
N LEU A 62 2.73 25.22 10.85
CA LEU A 62 1.76 24.50 10.04
C LEU A 62 0.54 25.38 9.75
N LEU A 63 -0.04 26.05 10.73
CA LEU A 63 -1.17 26.97 10.52
C LEU A 63 -0.83 28.12 9.59
N GLN A 64 0.36 28.73 9.72
CA GLN A 64 0.84 29.78 8.83
C GLN A 64 0.97 29.28 7.39
N ILE A 65 1.56 28.09 7.20
CA ILE A 65 1.74 27.46 5.90
C ILE A 65 0.39 27.18 5.21
N LEU A 66 -0.61 26.76 5.99
CA LEU A 66 -1.93 26.38 5.47
C LEU A 66 -2.83 27.59 5.17
N GLN A 67 -2.46 28.79 5.60
CA GLN A 67 -3.22 30.02 5.27
C GLN A 67 -3.41 30.21 3.77
N GLY A 68 -4.66 30.47 3.33
CA GLY A 68 -5.00 30.66 1.92
C GLY A 68 -4.84 29.43 1.03
N THR A 69 -4.68 28.24 1.61
CA THR A 69 -4.58 26.99 0.86
C THR A 69 -5.95 26.55 0.38
N TYR A 70 -6.05 26.16 -0.89
CA TYR A 70 -7.27 25.61 -1.49
C TYR A 70 -7.39 24.10 -1.25
N ILE A 71 -6.29 23.35 -1.45
CA ILE A 71 -6.23 21.90 -1.19
C ILE A 71 -4.92 21.55 -0.51
N VAL A 72 -5.03 20.75 0.56
CA VAL A 72 -3.90 20.03 1.17
C VAL A 72 -3.89 18.60 0.66
N VAL A 73 -2.74 18.14 0.17
CA VAL A 73 -2.49 16.72 -0.10
C VAL A 73 -1.58 16.18 0.99
N SER A 74 -2.07 15.25 1.79
CA SER A 74 -1.28 14.65 2.87
C SER A 74 -0.79 13.26 2.50
N LEU A 75 0.53 13.12 2.39
CA LEU A 75 1.26 11.86 2.20
C LEU A 75 2.06 11.49 3.46
N LEU A 76 1.67 12.03 4.58
CA LEU A 76 2.24 11.78 5.90
C LEU A 76 1.88 10.37 6.41
N PRO A 77 2.55 9.87 7.46
CA PRO A 77 2.10 8.68 8.19
C PRO A 77 0.67 8.81 8.71
N PRO A 78 -0.13 7.71 8.73
CA PRO A 78 -1.56 7.75 9.04
C PRO A 78 -1.92 8.44 10.37
N PHE A 79 -1.10 8.27 11.41
CA PHE A 79 -1.37 8.84 12.74
C PHE A 79 -1.33 10.38 12.78
N LEU A 80 -0.77 11.04 11.75
CA LEU A 80 -0.71 12.50 11.63
C LEU A 80 -1.93 13.08 10.89
N HIS A 81 -2.70 12.26 10.18
CA HIS A 81 -3.79 12.79 9.35
C HIS A 81 -4.92 13.41 10.14
N PHE A 82 -5.22 12.93 11.35
CA PHE A 82 -6.30 13.49 12.15
C PHE A 82 -6.07 14.97 12.48
N GLU A 83 -4.87 15.33 12.92
CA GLU A 83 -4.54 16.72 13.24
C GLU A 83 -4.61 17.63 12.01
N ILE A 84 -4.07 17.17 10.88
CA ILE A 84 -4.16 17.92 9.61
C ILE A 84 -5.61 18.10 9.18
N ALA A 85 -6.41 17.02 9.22
CA ALA A 85 -7.83 17.07 8.88
C ALA A 85 -8.64 18.00 9.77
N GLU A 86 -8.35 18.01 11.07
CA GLU A 86 -8.97 18.94 12.02
C GLU A 86 -8.65 20.39 11.68
N ILE A 87 -7.38 20.71 11.39
CA ILE A 87 -6.98 22.06 10.97
C ILE A 87 -7.68 22.43 9.64
N CYS A 88 -7.67 21.54 8.68
CA CYS A 88 -8.31 21.76 7.37
C CYS A 88 -9.80 22.05 7.52
N SER A 89 -10.53 21.22 8.28
CA SER A 89 -11.98 21.38 8.47
C SER A 89 -12.34 22.72 9.13
N LYS A 90 -11.57 23.17 10.12
CA LYS A 90 -11.81 24.45 10.84
C LYS A 90 -11.48 25.69 10.00
N ASN A 91 -10.58 25.57 9.03
CA ASN A 91 -10.09 26.67 8.20
C ASN A 91 -10.64 26.66 6.76
N LYS A 92 -11.70 25.89 6.47
CA LYS A 92 -12.34 25.77 5.14
C LYS A 92 -11.38 25.32 4.05
N ILE A 93 -10.47 24.42 4.38
CA ILE A 93 -9.45 23.88 3.49
C ILE A 93 -9.86 22.47 3.09
N ASN A 94 -9.85 22.19 1.78
CA ASN A 94 -10.06 20.85 1.26
C ASN A 94 -8.82 19.97 1.51
N MET A 95 -9.03 18.69 1.78
CA MET A 95 -7.94 17.75 2.00
C MET A 95 -8.09 16.49 1.15
N ILE A 96 -6.96 15.93 0.71
CA ILE A 96 -6.91 14.66 -0.03
C ILE A 96 -5.77 13.81 0.54
N THR A 97 -6.01 12.51 0.74
CA THR A 97 -4.98 11.56 1.17
C THR A 97 -5.21 10.16 0.62
N ALA A 98 -4.13 9.37 0.54
CA ALA A 98 -4.15 7.97 0.14
C ALA A 98 -4.45 7.00 1.29
N SER A 99 -4.57 7.48 2.52
CA SER A 99 -4.72 6.65 3.72
C SER A 99 -6.15 6.16 3.91
N TYR A 100 -6.27 5.01 4.59
CA TYR A 100 -7.58 4.48 5.01
C TYR A 100 -8.30 5.42 5.97
N LEU A 101 -9.63 5.52 5.80
CA LEU A 101 -10.49 6.22 6.72
C LEU A 101 -10.58 5.47 8.05
N ASP A 102 -10.25 6.14 9.14
CA ASP A 102 -10.37 5.63 10.50
C ASP A 102 -11.52 6.29 11.28
N ASP A 103 -11.84 5.74 12.46
CA ASP A 103 -12.98 6.21 13.26
C ASP A 103 -12.75 7.57 13.93
N LYS A 104 -11.48 8.01 14.08
CA LYS A 104 -11.18 9.35 14.62
C LYS A 104 -11.50 10.40 13.56
N ILE A 105 -11.04 10.19 12.34
CA ILE A 105 -11.27 11.10 11.21
C ILE A 105 -12.77 11.18 10.88
N LYS A 106 -13.53 10.08 10.95
CA LYS A 106 -14.99 10.09 10.74
C LYS A 106 -15.72 11.10 11.61
N LYS A 107 -15.24 11.38 12.82
CA LYS A 107 -15.86 12.37 13.73
C LYS A 107 -15.77 13.80 13.21
N LEU A 108 -14.91 14.06 12.23
CA LEU A 108 -14.76 15.38 11.59
C LEU A 108 -15.78 15.61 10.45
N GLU A 109 -16.61 14.62 10.09
CA GLU A 109 -17.59 14.70 9.01
C GLU A 109 -18.40 15.98 9.04
N LYS A 110 -19.06 16.25 10.21
CA LYS A 110 -19.88 17.44 10.40
C LYS A 110 -19.06 18.74 10.25
N SER A 111 -17.82 18.77 10.76
CA SER A 111 -16.95 19.95 10.65
C SER A 111 -16.62 20.30 9.19
N PHE A 112 -16.38 19.29 8.36
CA PHE A 112 -16.15 19.50 6.92
C PHE A 112 -17.41 19.98 6.20
N ILE A 113 -18.58 19.44 6.54
CA ILE A 113 -19.89 19.84 5.95
C ILE A 113 -20.21 21.29 6.33
N ASP A 114 -20.16 21.63 7.62
CA ASP A 114 -20.54 22.93 8.15
C ASP A 114 -19.62 24.07 7.61
N ASN A 115 -18.39 23.73 7.27
CA ASN A 115 -17.39 24.66 6.72
C ASN A 115 -17.26 24.63 5.18
N ASP A 116 -18.17 23.97 4.49
CA ASP A 116 -18.25 23.93 3.01
C ASP A 116 -16.98 23.40 2.34
N CYS A 117 -16.33 22.42 2.95
CA CYS A 117 -15.14 21.77 2.42
C CYS A 117 -15.24 20.24 2.45
N PHE A 118 -14.30 19.57 1.80
CA PHE A 118 -14.27 18.12 1.71
C PHE A 118 -12.94 17.54 2.20
N LEU A 119 -13.00 16.27 2.59
CA LEU A 119 -11.85 15.39 2.80
C LEU A 119 -12.01 14.14 1.95
N PHE A 120 -11.20 13.99 0.89
CA PHE A 120 -11.11 12.74 0.16
C PHE A 120 -10.07 11.82 0.81
N MET A 121 -10.53 10.68 1.31
CA MET A 121 -9.72 9.58 1.83
C MET A 121 -9.61 8.46 0.80
N GLU A 122 -8.63 7.56 1.00
CA GLU A 122 -8.47 6.36 0.17
C GLU A 122 -8.26 6.67 -1.32
N MET A 123 -7.50 7.75 -1.63
CA MET A 123 -7.25 8.21 -2.99
C MET A 123 -5.88 7.75 -3.54
N GLY A 124 -5.40 6.56 -3.12
CA GLY A 124 -4.13 5.98 -3.56
C GLY A 124 -4.28 4.76 -4.45
N LEU A 125 -3.45 3.73 -4.15
CA LEU A 125 -3.45 2.45 -4.87
C LEU A 125 -4.36 1.42 -4.18
N ASP A 126 -4.03 1.05 -2.96
CA ASP A 126 -4.74 0.17 -2.03
C ASP A 126 -4.51 0.71 -0.61
N PRO A 127 -5.42 1.62 -0.21
CA PRO A 127 -6.74 1.94 -0.79
C PRO A 127 -6.72 3.01 -1.90
N GLY A 128 -7.63 2.85 -2.88
CA GLY A 128 -7.91 3.85 -3.92
C GLY A 128 -8.22 3.26 -5.28
N ILE A 129 -7.24 2.99 -6.11
CA ILE A 129 -7.43 2.36 -7.43
C ILE A 129 -8.17 1.03 -7.30
N ASP A 130 -7.87 0.25 -6.26
CA ASP A 130 -8.55 -1.01 -5.95
C ASP A 130 -10.06 -0.83 -5.79
N HIS A 131 -10.49 0.20 -5.05
CA HIS A 131 -11.90 0.52 -4.86
C HIS A 131 -12.55 1.00 -6.14
N MET A 132 -11.92 1.97 -6.81
CA MET A 132 -12.43 2.56 -8.05
C MET A 132 -12.62 1.50 -9.14
N SER A 133 -11.62 0.65 -9.34
CA SER A 133 -11.67 -0.40 -10.36
C SER A 133 -12.64 -1.53 -9.99
N ALA A 134 -12.72 -1.91 -8.71
CA ALA A 134 -13.71 -2.86 -8.23
C ALA A 134 -15.14 -2.34 -8.42
N MET A 135 -15.44 -1.11 -7.99
CA MET A 135 -16.76 -0.49 -8.13
C MET A 135 -17.19 -0.38 -9.60
N LYS A 136 -16.29 0.03 -10.48
CA LYS A 136 -16.56 0.06 -11.93
C LYS A 136 -16.98 -1.29 -12.47
N MET A 137 -16.34 -2.38 -12.01
CA MET A 137 -16.70 -3.73 -12.44
C MET A 137 -17.98 -4.24 -11.78
N ILE A 138 -18.18 -3.94 -10.50
CA ILE A 138 -19.39 -4.28 -9.77
C ILE A 138 -20.60 -3.62 -10.43
N ASP A 139 -20.53 -2.33 -10.70
CA ASP A 139 -21.63 -1.60 -11.37
C ASP A 139 -21.89 -2.12 -12.80
N LYS A 140 -20.85 -2.57 -13.50
CA LYS A 140 -21.00 -3.19 -14.82
C LYS A 140 -21.67 -4.56 -14.74
N LEU A 141 -21.28 -5.40 -13.77
CA LEU A 141 -21.80 -6.77 -13.61
C LEU A 141 -23.22 -6.78 -13.03
N ASN A 142 -23.50 -5.97 -12.02
CA ASN A 142 -24.81 -5.96 -11.33
C ASN A 142 -25.99 -5.52 -12.20
N LYS A 143 -25.75 -4.95 -13.38
CA LYS A 143 -26.84 -4.58 -14.32
C LYS A 143 -27.71 -5.77 -14.76
N SER A 144 -27.12 -6.95 -14.88
CA SER A 144 -27.78 -8.14 -15.42
C SER A 144 -27.30 -9.47 -14.80
N ASN A 145 -26.47 -9.42 -13.76
CA ASN A 145 -25.89 -10.60 -13.15
C ASN A 145 -25.89 -10.47 -11.62
N GLN A 146 -25.79 -11.60 -10.92
CA GLN A 146 -25.59 -11.67 -9.48
C GLN A 146 -24.13 -12.03 -9.19
N ILE A 147 -23.40 -11.16 -8.49
CA ILE A 147 -22.04 -11.44 -8.04
C ILE A 147 -22.11 -12.38 -6.82
N ILE A 148 -21.42 -13.51 -6.91
CA ILE A 148 -21.38 -14.55 -5.86
C ILE A 148 -20.09 -14.44 -5.04
N GLU A 149 -18.95 -14.18 -5.74
CA GLU A 149 -17.63 -14.08 -5.09
C GLU A 149 -16.89 -12.86 -5.63
N PHE A 150 -16.19 -12.20 -4.74
CA PHE A 150 -15.27 -11.12 -5.05
C PHE A 150 -13.99 -11.28 -4.25
N GLU A 151 -12.87 -11.39 -4.94
CA GLU A 151 -11.55 -11.38 -4.33
C GLU A 151 -10.68 -10.32 -4.99
N SER A 152 -9.95 -9.55 -4.18
CA SER A 152 -9.06 -8.49 -4.62
C SER A 152 -7.70 -8.63 -3.95
N TYR A 153 -6.64 -8.64 -4.75
CA TYR A 153 -5.28 -8.73 -4.25
C TYR A 153 -4.39 -7.67 -4.88
N THR A 154 -3.53 -7.04 -4.07
CA THR A 154 -2.58 -6.01 -4.53
C THR A 154 -1.19 -6.32 -3.99
N GLY A 155 -0.16 -6.16 -4.83
CA GLY A 155 1.24 -6.29 -4.44
C GLY A 155 2.09 -5.14 -4.96
N GLY A 156 2.83 -4.50 -4.05
CA GLY A 156 4.01 -3.70 -4.37
C GLY A 156 5.22 -4.61 -4.27
N LEU A 157 5.89 -4.85 -5.38
CA LEU A 157 6.95 -5.83 -5.56
C LEU A 157 8.12 -5.18 -6.29
N VAL A 158 9.16 -5.96 -6.57
CA VAL A 158 10.16 -5.59 -7.57
C VAL A 158 10.19 -6.66 -8.66
N LYS A 159 10.67 -6.29 -9.84
CA LYS A 159 10.90 -7.24 -10.92
C LYS A 159 11.79 -8.37 -10.43
N LEU A 160 11.34 -9.61 -10.63
CA LEU A 160 12.02 -10.76 -10.06
C LEU A 160 13.39 -10.97 -10.71
N ASP A 161 14.42 -10.85 -9.92
CA ASP A 161 15.80 -11.21 -10.22
C ASP A 161 16.32 -12.17 -9.13
N LYS A 162 16.13 -13.47 -9.36
CA LYS A 162 16.46 -14.49 -8.36
C LYS A 162 17.93 -14.57 -7.99
N LYS A 163 18.85 -14.06 -8.83
CA LYS A 163 20.28 -14.05 -8.53
C LYS A 163 20.64 -12.91 -7.56
N ASN A 164 20.08 -11.73 -7.81
CA ASN A 164 20.43 -10.51 -7.07
C ASN A 164 19.41 -10.15 -5.98
N ASN A 165 18.17 -10.67 -6.04
CA ASN A 165 17.14 -10.46 -5.02
C ASN A 165 16.20 -11.66 -4.95
N PRO A 166 16.52 -12.68 -4.14
CA PRO A 166 15.71 -13.90 -4.06
C PRO A 166 14.32 -13.68 -3.43
N TRP A 167 14.10 -12.59 -2.69
CA TRP A 167 12.80 -12.23 -2.15
C TRP A 167 11.83 -11.67 -3.21
N GLY A 168 12.37 -11.07 -4.29
CA GLY A 168 11.57 -10.28 -5.23
C GLY A 168 10.88 -9.09 -4.58
N TYR A 169 11.49 -8.53 -3.53
CA TYR A 169 10.90 -7.46 -2.73
C TYR A 169 11.94 -6.40 -2.33
N LYS A 170 11.55 -5.14 -2.41
CA LYS A 170 12.24 -3.98 -1.82
C LYS A 170 11.21 -2.95 -1.32
N PHE A 171 11.64 -2.04 -0.44
CA PHE A 171 10.78 -1.01 0.12
C PHE A 171 10.49 0.10 -0.90
N THR A 172 9.30 0.11 -1.46
CA THR A 172 8.79 1.14 -2.39
C THR A 172 7.89 2.17 -1.71
N TRP A 173 7.52 1.94 -0.46
CA TRP A 173 6.67 2.78 0.38
C TRP A 173 7.14 2.71 1.84
N ASN A 174 6.29 3.06 2.82
CA ASN A 174 6.68 3.07 4.25
C ASN A 174 7.21 1.71 4.72
N PRO A 175 8.51 1.59 5.06
CA PRO A 175 9.12 0.31 5.41
C PRO A 175 8.54 -0.33 6.67
N MET A 176 8.21 0.46 7.71
CA MET A 176 7.65 -0.08 8.97
C MET A 176 6.29 -0.73 8.73
N ASN A 177 5.45 -0.18 7.86
CA ASN A 177 4.16 -0.78 7.51
C ASN A 177 4.33 -2.15 6.81
N VAL A 178 5.47 -2.39 6.17
CA VAL A 178 5.80 -3.70 5.58
C VAL A 178 6.19 -4.69 6.66
N ILE A 179 7.02 -4.26 7.62
CA ILE A 179 7.42 -5.10 8.76
C ILE A 179 6.19 -5.52 9.59
N LEU A 180 5.25 -4.61 9.79
CA LEU A 180 4.03 -4.85 10.57
C LEU A 180 2.85 -5.39 9.72
N ALA A 181 3.09 -5.75 8.46
CA ALA A 181 2.03 -6.26 7.61
C ALA A 181 1.39 -7.52 8.22
N GLY A 182 0.07 -7.52 8.32
CA GLY A 182 -0.69 -8.65 8.87
C GLY A 182 -0.77 -8.70 10.41
N SER A 183 -0.10 -7.81 11.16
CA SER A 183 -0.08 -7.83 12.64
C SER A 183 -1.47 -7.81 13.29
N GLU A 184 -2.47 -7.22 12.64
CA GLU A 184 -3.87 -7.20 13.09
C GLU A 184 -4.66 -8.46 12.71
N GLY A 185 -4.01 -9.44 12.04
CA GLY A 185 -4.70 -10.56 11.43
C GLY A 185 -5.59 -10.16 10.24
N ALA A 186 -6.52 -11.03 9.87
CA ALA A 186 -7.48 -10.73 8.80
C ALA A 186 -8.85 -11.34 9.09
N LYS A 187 -9.90 -10.67 8.56
CA LYS A 187 -11.29 -11.16 8.58
C LYS A 187 -11.87 -11.09 7.17
N TYR A 188 -12.50 -12.17 6.72
CA TYR A 188 -13.13 -12.24 5.40
C TYR A 188 -14.31 -13.23 5.41
N LEU A 189 -15.15 -13.17 4.38
CA LEU A 189 -16.22 -14.13 4.16
C LEU A 189 -15.78 -15.15 3.10
N LYS A 190 -15.97 -16.43 3.36
CA LYS A 190 -15.75 -17.52 2.40
C LYS A 190 -16.92 -18.50 2.46
N ASP A 191 -17.53 -18.75 1.31
CA ASP A 191 -18.67 -19.67 1.15
C ASP A 191 -19.81 -19.41 2.16
N GLY A 192 -20.09 -18.14 2.47
CA GLY A 192 -21.08 -17.70 3.43
C GLY A 192 -20.65 -17.76 4.90
N ILE A 193 -19.41 -18.19 5.19
CA ILE A 193 -18.87 -18.35 6.55
C ILE A 193 -17.83 -17.27 6.83
N ASN A 194 -17.98 -16.54 7.93
CA ASN A 194 -16.98 -15.58 8.39
C ASN A 194 -15.72 -16.32 8.86
N LYS A 195 -14.59 -15.95 8.31
CA LYS A 195 -13.26 -16.44 8.68
C LYS A 195 -12.48 -15.34 9.39
N SER A 196 -11.74 -15.72 10.42
CA SER A 196 -10.78 -14.88 11.13
C SER A 196 -9.45 -15.61 11.20
N ILE A 197 -8.37 -14.97 10.79
CA ILE A 197 -7.02 -15.53 10.78
C ILE A 197 -6.13 -14.67 11.65
N SER A 198 -5.39 -15.30 12.57
CA SER A 198 -4.43 -14.63 13.43
C SER A 198 -3.16 -14.23 12.67
N TYR A 199 -2.37 -13.34 13.26
CA TYR A 199 -1.08 -12.92 12.69
C TYR A 199 -0.14 -14.10 12.39
N ASN A 200 -0.05 -15.07 13.30
CA ASN A 200 0.85 -16.22 13.14
C ASN A 200 0.45 -17.17 12.00
N GLU A 201 -0.81 -17.12 11.57
CA GLU A 201 -1.34 -18.02 10.53
C GLU A 201 -1.54 -17.33 9.17
N ILE A 202 -1.50 -16.00 9.13
CA ILE A 202 -1.88 -15.25 7.93
C ILE A 202 -0.96 -15.53 6.73
N PHE A 203 0.34 -15.75 6.97
CA PHE A 203 1.34 -16.07 5.95
C PHE A 203 1.44 -17.57 5.63
N LYS A 204 0.60 -18.39 6.29
CA LYS A 204 0.45 -19.84 6.05
C LYS A 204 -0.82 -20.13 5.24
N ASP A 205 -1.89 -19.30 5.37
CA ASP A 205 -3.14 -19.40 4.60
C ASP A 205 -3.03 -18.66 3.25
N LEU A 206 -2.38 -19.29 2.29
CA LEU A 206 -2.06 -18.69 1.01
C LEU A 206 -3.05 -19.08 -0.08
N THR A 207 -3.39 -18.10 -0.93
CA THR A 207 -4.09 -18.31 -2.19
C THR A 207 -3.09 -18.18 -3.34
N SER A 208 -3.02 -19.16 -4.23
CA SER A 208 -2.22 -19.04 -5.45
C SER A 208 -2.95 -18.13 -6.46
N ILE A 209 -2.33 -17.05 -6.84
CA ILE A 209 -2.87 -16.06 -7.77
C ILE A 209 -2.06 -16.13 -9.07
N ASN A 210 -2.77 -16.38 -10.18
CA ASN A 210 -2.20 -16.39 -11.52
C ASN A 210 -2.78 -15.22 -12.32
N ILE A 211 -1.90 -14.37 -12.86
CA ILE A 211 -2.27 -13.36 -13.85
C ILE A 211 -1.81 -13.81 -15.25
N PRO A 212 -2.41 -13.31 -16.34
CA PRO A 212 -1.96 -13.59 -17.70
C PRO A 212 -0.46 -13.34 -17.88
N LYS A 213 0.20 -14.11 -18.76
CA LYS A 213 1.64 -14.25 -18.98
C LYS A 213 2.35 -15.24 -18.05
N ASN A 214 1.57 -16.15 -17.41
CA ASN A 214 2.11 -17.18 -16.49
C ASN A 214 2.90 -16.62 -15.31
N GLU A 215 2.49 -15.46 -14.79
CA GLU A 215 3.05 -14.90 -13.57
C GLU A 215 2.22 -15.38 -12.36
N TYR A 216 2.90 -16.02 -11.40
CA TYR A 216 2.30 -16.61 -10.21
C TYR A 216 2.77 -15.89 -8.96
N PHE A 217 1.80 -15.59 -8.08
CA PHE A 217 2.02 -14.92 -6.82
C PHE A 217 1.38 -15.68 -5.66
N GLU A 218 1.92 -15.48 -4.47
CA GLU A 218 1.31 -15.88 -3.21
C GLU A 218 0.44 -14.73 -2.71
N GLY A 219 -0.86 -14.99 -2.48
CA GLY A 219 -1.80 -14.05 -1.91
C GLY A 219 -2.15 -14.44 -0.48
N TYR A 220 -2.05 -13.52 0.47
CA TYR A 220 -2.55 -13.70 1.83
C TYR A 220 -3.61 -12.66 2.16
N ALA A 221 -4.56 -13.01 3.06
CA ALA A 221 -5.63 -12.12 3.46
C ALA A 221 -5.09 -10.86 4.16
N ASN A 222 -5.71 -9.70 3.95
CA ASN A 222 -5.27 -8.46 4.54
C ASN A 222 -6.44 -7.74 5.23
N ARG A 223 -6.26 -7.41 6.53
CA ARG A 223 -7.18 -6.62 7.34
C ARG A 223 -8.62 -7.18 7.34
N ASN A 224 -9.60 -6.31 7.61
CA ASN A 224 -11.03 -6.68 7.65
C ASN A 224 -11.71 -6.43 6.30
N SER A 225 -11.92 -7.51 5.54
CA SER A 225 -12.65 -7.47 4.26
C SER A 225 -14.17 -7.36 4.42
N LEU A 226 -14.72 -7.72 5.60
CA LEU A 226 -16.18 -7.79 5.81
C LEU A 226 -16.85 -6.43 5.70
N LYS A 227 -16.18 -5.34 6.09
CA LYS A 227 -16.71 -3.98 5.98
C LYS A 227 -17.04 -3.58 4.53
N TYR A 228 -16.38 -4.21 3.55
CA TYR A 228 -16.59 -3.91 2.14
C TYR A 228 -17.85 -4.55 1.55
N LYS A 229 -18.54 -5.45 2.26
CA LYS A 229 -19.86 -5.95 1.82
C LYS A 229 -20.84 -4.80 1.58
N SER A 230 -21.01 -3.96 2.59
CA SER A 230 -21.91 -2.79 2.52
C SER A 230 -21.34 -1.68 1.63
N LEU A 231 -20.04 -1.38 1.75
CA LEU A 231 -19.39 -0.31 0.98
C LEU A 231 -19.44 -0.56 -0.54
N TYR A 232 -19.41 -1.82 -0.97
CA TYR A 232 -19.52 -2.20 -2.38
C TYR A 232 -20.93 -2.59 -2.82
N ASN A 233 -21.95 -2.46 -1.94
CA ASN A 233 -23.33 -2.91 -2.20
C ASN A 233 -23.41 -4.41 -2.59
N LEU A 234 -22.61 -5.26 -1.95
CA LEU A 234 -22.53 -6.70 -2.17
C LEU A 234 -23.12 -7.49 -0.98
N ASN A 235 -24.28 -7.09 -0.47
CA ASN A 235 -24.85 -7.62 0.78
C ASN A 235 -25.12 -9.14 0.74
N ASP A 236 -25.44 -9.71 -0.43
CA ASP A 236 -25.75 -11.13 -0.62
C ASP A 236 -24.57 -11.99 -1.07
N ILE A 237 -23.39 -11.41 -1.13
CA ILE A 237 -22.17 -12.09 -1.57
C ILE A 237 -21.82 -13.27 -0.64
N LYS A 238 -21.32 -14.36 -1.22
CA LYS A 238 -20.91 -15.56 -0.47
C LYS A 238 -19.42 -15.57 -0.13
N THR A 239 -18.60 -14.93 -0.95
CA THR A 239 -17.15 -14.80 -0.69
C THR A 239 -16.73 -13.37 -0.97
N ILE A 240 -16.11 -12.73 0.04
CA ILE A 240 -15.42 -11.45 -0.13
C ILE A 240 -14.09 -11.48 0.62
N LYS A 241 -12.99 -11.35 -0.12
CA LYS A 241 -11.62 -11.39 0.43
C LYS A 241 -10.76 -10.34 -0.24
N ARG A 242 -10.06 -9.54 0.57
CA ARG A 242 -8.99 -8.65 0.11
C ARG A 242 -7.67 -9.14 0.67
N GLY A 243 -6.62 -9.02 -0.13
CA GLY A 243 -5.33 -9.57 0.25
C GLY A 243 -4.15 -8.85 -0.38
N THR A 244 -2.97 -9.30 0.02
CA THR A 244 -1.69 -8.78 -0.45
C THR A 244 -0.97 -9.85 -1.26
N LEU A 245 -0.34 -9.45 -2.37
CA LEU A 245 0.48 -10.33 -3.22
C LEU A 245 1.95 -10.26 -2.83
N ARG A 246 2.61 -11.42 -2.93
CA ARG A 246 4.07 -11.57 -2.82
C ARG A 246 4.58 -12.55 -3.89
N HIS A 247 5.85 -12.47 -4.22
CA HIS A 247 6.50 -13.53 -5.01
C HIS A 247 6.60 -14.82 -4.20
N LYS A 248 6.60 -15.95 -4.92
CA LYS A 248 6.68 -17.29 -4.33
C LYS A 248 7.90 -17.44 -3.41
N GLY A 249 7.66 -17.91 -2.18
CA GLY A 249 8.67 -18.13 -1.15
C GLY A 249 8.86 -16.97 -0.18
N PHE A 250 8.28 -15.80 -0.46
CA PHE A 250 8.28 -14.68 0.49
C PHE A 250 7.52 -15.04 1.77
N CYS A 251 6.28 -15.50 1.63
CA CYS A 251 5.39 -15.74 2.77
C CYS A 251 5.94 -16.81 3.72
N LYS A 252 6.54 -17.88 3.20
CA LYS A 252 7.17 -18.91 4.03
C LYS A 252 8.34 -18.37 4.84
N THR A 253 9.18 -17.51 4.24
CA THR A 253 10.30 -16.89 4.96
C THR A 253 9.79 -15.90 6.02
N TRP A 254 8.76 -15.10 5.66
CA TRP A 254 8.17 -14.15 6.59
C TRP A 254 7.51 -14.83 7.78
N SER A 255 6.78 -15.95 7.55
CA SER A 255 6.21 -16.79 8.61
C SER A 255 7.27 -17.25 9.61
N LEU A 256 8.45 -17.68 9.14
CA LEU A 256 9.56 -18.04 10.03
C LEU A 256 10.01 -16.86 10.91
N LEU A 257 10.15 -15.64 10.34
CA LEU A 257 10.53 -14.46 11.11
C LEU A 257 9.50 -14.13 12.19
N ILE A 258 8.20 -14.36 11.90
CA ILE A 258 7.11 -14.22 12.87
C ILE A 258 7.20 -15.31 13.95
N ASP A 259 7.34 -16.57 13.57
CA ASP A 259 7.42 -17.71 14.49
C ASP A 259 8.65 -17.57 15.43
N LEU A 260 9.73 -16.95 14.95
CA LEU A 260 10.92 -16.58 15.74
C LEU A 260 10.72 -15.31 16.59
N GLY A 261 9.58 -14.61 16.50
CA GLY A 261 9.28 -13.39 17.24
C GLY A 261 10.05 -12.16 16.79
N LEU A 262 10.74 -12.20 15.63
CA LEU A 262 11.61 -11.11 15.14
C LEU A 262 10.83 -9.91 14.59
N THR A 263 9.52 -10.05 14.41
CA THR A 263 8.60 -8.98 13.98
C THR A 263 7.86 -8.32 15.16
N ASN A 264 8.18 -8.69 16.40
CA ASN A 264 7.50 -8.19 17.58
C ASN A 264 7.74 -6.68 17.75
N ASN A 265 6.64 -5.91 17.91
CA ASN A 265 6.68 -4.44 18.02
C ASN A 265 6.45 -3.93 19.45
N ILE A 266 6.46 -4.80 20.45
CA ILE A 266 6.22 -4.47 21.86
C ILE A 266 7.50 -4.64 22.68
N LYS A 267 8.15 -5.82 22.55
CA LYS A 267 9.33 -6.18 23.36
C LYS A 267 10.54 -5.33 22.95
N THR A 268 11.05 -4.54 23.89
CA THR A 268 12.24 -3.70 23.69
C THR A 268 13.53 -4.51 23.76
N LEU A 269 14.48 -4.14 22.91
CA LEU A 269 15.86 -4.63 22.88
C LEU A 269 16.82 -3.47 23.06
N TYR A 270 17.91 -3.75 23.74
CA TYR A 270 19.06 -2.85 23.91
C TYR A 270 20.30 -3.47 23.25
N ASN A 271 21.02 -2.64 22.52
CA ASN A 271 22.24 -3.05 21.82
C ASN A 271 23.39 -2.10 22.18
N ASN A 272 24.38 -2.59 22.88
CA ASN A 272 25.60 -1.84 23.23
C ASN A 272 26.61 -1.76 22.07
N ASN A 273 26.12 -1.71 20.81
CA ASN A 273 26.90 -1.77 19.56
C ASN A 273 27.62 -3.10 19.29
N GLU A 274 27.28 -4.15 20.02
CA GLU A 274 27.89 -5.48 19.87
C GLU A 274 27.03 -6.47 19.08
N MET A 275 25.70 -6.33 19.11
CA MET A 275 24.76 -7.25 18.45
C MET A 275 24.99 -7.27 16.94
N THR A 276 25.22 -8.46 16.41
CA THR A 276 25.33 -8.71 14.97
C THR A 276 23.99 -9.11 14.35
N PHE A 277 23.95 -9.18 13.02
CA PHE A 277 22.79 -9.70 12.29
C PHE A 277 22.55 -11.17 12.67
N PHE A 278 23.61 -11.94 12.86
CA PHE A 278 23.54 -13.33 13.34
C PHE A 278 22.95 -13.40 14.75
N ASP A 279 23.43 -12.59 15.68
CA ASP A 279 22.94 -12.59 17.08
C ASP A 279 21.45 -12.26 17.15
N PHE A 280 21.00 -11.28 16.37
CA PHE A 280 19.59 -10.92 16.29
C PHE A 280 18.73 -12.07 15.74
N PHE A 281 19.14 -12.68 14.62
CA PHE A 281 18.40 -13.80 14.03
C PHE A 281 18.39 -15.01 14.97
N ASN A 282 19.51 -15.26 15.63
CA ASN A 282 19.70 -16.37 16.59
C ASN A 282 19.09 -16.09 17.97
N TYR A 283 18.56 -14.90 18.22
CA TYR A 283 18.14 -14.45 19.56
C TYR A 283 17.24 -15.44 20.29
N ASN A 284 16.25 -16.01 19.63
CA ASN A 284 15.31 -17.00 20.20
C ASN A 284 15.67 -18.44 19.83
N ILE A 285 16.55 -18.70 18.88
CA ILE A 285 16.99 -20.04 18.45
C ILE A 285 18.05 -20.59 19.42
N LYS A 286 18.99 -19.74 19.85
CA LYS A 286 20.07 -20.09 20.80
C LYS A 286 21.07 -21.14 20.26
N ALA A 287 21.31 -21.14 18.96
CA ALA A 287 22.35 -21.96 18.34
C ALA A 287 23.75 -21.50 18.81
N LYS A 288 24.67 -22.44 18.95
CA LYS A 288 26.04 -22.19 19.42
C LYS A 288 26.89 -21.45 18.38
N ASP A 289 26.70 -21.79 17.14
CA ASP A 289 27.39 -21.22 15.98
C ASP A 289 26.56 -21.36 14.71
N LEU A 290 27.10 -20.92 13.58
CA LEU A 290 26.41 -20.97 12.28
C LEU A 290 26.11 -22.40 11.83
N GLN A 291 26.98 -23.38 12.14
CA GLN A 291 26.74 -24.77 11.75
C GLN A 291 25.60 -25.37 12.55
N ASP A 292 25.53 -25.10 13.85
CA ASP A 292 24.44 -25.52 14.73
C ASP A 292 23.13 -24.84 14.31
N LEU A 293 23.16 -23.54 13.98
CA LEU A 293 22.01 -22.83 13.44
C LEU A 293 21.45 -23.50 12.17
N LYS A 294 22.33 -23.88 11.22
CA LYS A 294 21.93 -24.60 10.00
C LYS A 294 21.27 -25.94 10.31
N ASN A 295 21.80 -26.67 11.28
CA ASN A 295 21.25 -27.95 11.71
C ASN A 295 19.86 -27.78 12.36
N ILE A 296 19.68 -26.73 13.19
CA ILE A 296 18.39 -26.42 13.81
C ILE A 296 17.39 -25.99 12.74
N LEU A 297 17.78 -25.14 11.79
CA LEU A 297 16.91 -24.71 10.69
C LEU A 297 16.40 -25.92 9.87
N ASP A 298 17.27 -26.88 9.58
CA ASP A 298 16.87 -28.10 8.85
C ASP A 298 16.00 -29.02 9.70
N LYS A 299 16.45 -29.40 10.91
CA LYS A 299 15.78 -30.42 11.74
C LYS A 299 14.50 -29.93 12.39
N VAL A 300 14.45 -28.68 12.88
CA VAL A 300 13.31 -28.14 13.64
C VAL A 300 12.33 -27.40 12.73
N TYR A 301 12.84 -26.62 11.79
CA TYR A 301 12.01 -25.76 10.92
C TYR A 301 11.84 -26.32 9.49
N GLY A 302 12.50 -27.43 9.15
CA GLY A 302 12.43 -28.05 7.82
C GLY A 302 13.01 -27.17 6.69
N ILE A 303 14.00 -26.32 7.02
CA ILE A 303 14.61 -25.34 6.10
C ILE A 303 15.96 -25.85 5.64
N LYS A 304 15.98 -26.49 4.48
CA LYS A 304 17.21 -27.00 3.86
C LYS A 304 18.05 -25.86 3.27
N ASN A 305 19.38 -26.01 3.25
CA ASN A 305 20.34 -25.02 2.76
C ASN A 305 20.11 -24.57 1.31
N ASN A 306 19.49 -25.40 0.47
CA ASN A 306 19.16 -25.07 -0.93
C ASN A 306 17.74 -24.49 -1.11
N SER A 307 16.98 -24.37 -0.02
CA SER A 307 15.58 -23.87 -0.07
C SER A 307 15.52 -22.37 -0.37
N GLN A 308 14.38 -21.92 -0.89
CA GLN A 308 14.12 -20.48 -1.11
C GLN A 308 14.18 -19.69 0.20
N VAL A 309 13.70 -20.25 1.30
CA VAL A 309 13.74 -19.62 2.63
C VAL A 309 15.21 -19.39 3.05
N TYR A 310 16.05 -20.41 2.95
CA TYR A 310 17.46 -20.28 3.29
C TYR A 310 18.16 -19.19 2.46
N LYS A 311 17.95 -19.18 1.14
CA LYS A 311 18.51 -18.15 0.23
C LYS A 311 18.04 -16.74 0.60
N ASN A 312 16.79 -16.58 0.99
CA ASN A 312 16.24 -15.30 1.44
C ASN A 312 16.95 -14.81 2.71
N LEU A 313 17.13 -15.69 3.71
CA LEU A 313 17.81 -15.36 4.97
C LEU A 313 19.28 -15.00 4.74
N GLU A 314 20.00 -15.83 3.98
CA GLU A 314 21.41 -15.62 3.65
C GLU A 314 21.63 -14.30 2.90
N TRP A 315 20.83 -14.06 1.87
CA TRP A 315 20.89 -12.81 1.09
C TRP A 315 20.60 -11.58 1.93
N SER A 316 19.68 -11.66 2.90
CA SER A 316 19.39 -10.59 3.85
C SER A 316 20.51 -10.33 4.85
N GLY A 317 21.52 -11.21 4.91
CA GLY A 317 22.68 -11.09 5.80
C GLY A 317 22.45 -11.66 7.20
N PHE A 318 21.36 -12.38 7.47
CA PHE A 318 21.07 -12.93 8.82
C PHE A 318 22.13 -13.90 9.34
N PHE A 319 23.02 -14.38 8.51
CA PHE A 319 24.12 -15.28 8.90
C PHE A 319 25.46 -14.57 9.00
N SER A 320 25.48 -13.23 8.97
CA SER A 320 26.70 -12.43 8.98
C SER A 320 26.99 -11.80 10.34
N ASN A 321 28.28 -11.52 10.58
CA ASN A 321 28.75 -10.79 11.76
C ASN A 321 28.67 -9.27 11.60
N LYS A 322 27.87 -8.76 10.63
CA LYS A 322 27.65 -7.33 10.46
C LYS A 322 26.94 -6.78 11.69
N LYS A 323 27.46 -5.71 12.29
CA LYS A 323 26.88 -5.08 13.48
C LYS A 323 25.63 -4.28 13.13
N ILE A 324 24.65 -4.30 14.03
CA ILE A 324 23.41 -3.51 13.94
C ILE A 324 23.68 -2.11 14.47
N SER A 325 23.29 -1.08 13.71
CA SER A 325 23.57 0.32 14.01
C SER A 325 22.66 0.96 15.06
N ILE A 326 21.43 0.45 15.24
CA ILE A 326 20.51 1.00 16.25
C ILE A 326 20.85 0.49 17.64
N LYS A 327 20.72 1.38 18.64
CA LYS A 327 21.07 1.10 20.04
C LYS A 327 19.89 0.61 20.87
N GLU A 328 18.69 1.06 20.54
CA GLU A 328 17.45 0.76 21.26
C GLU A 328 16.26 0.72 20.31
N GLY A 329 15.30 -0.12 20.62
CA GLY A 329 14.04 -0.26 19.89
C GLY A 329 13.38 -1.60 20.16
N ASN A 330 12.24 -1.87 19.54
CA ASN A 330 11.64 -3.19 19.59
C ASN A 330 12.21 -4.10 18.49
N PHE A 331 11.87 -5.39 18.50
CA PHE A 331 12.36 -6.36 17.50
C PHE A 331 12.06 -5.93 16.07
N SER A 332 10.88 -5.34 15.81
CA SER A 332 10.56 -4.87 14.46
C SER A 332 11.43 -3.68 14.01
N ASN A 333 11.93 -2.83 14.93
CA ASN A 333 12.90 -1.78 14.61
C ASN A 333 14.26 -2.38 14.21
N PHE A 334 14.73 -3.38 14.95
CA PHE A 334 15.97 -4.09 14.64
C PHE A 334 15.87 -4.84 13.31
N LEU A 335 14.77 -5.59 13.08
CA LEU A 335 14.51 -6.25 11.82
C LEU A 335 14.49 -5.26 10.65
N LEU A 336 13.82 -4.12 10.82
CA LEU A 336 13.81 -3.06 9.82
C LEU A 336 15.22 -2.56 9.52
N SER A 337 16.03 -2.28 10.55
CA SER A 337 17.41 -1.82 10.37
C SER A 337 18.25 -2.80 9.55
N ILE A 338 18.11 -4.11 9.79
CA ILE A 338 18.78 -5.16 9.03
C ILE A 338 18.31 -5.19 7.58
N LEU A 339 16.98 -5.21 7.37
CA LEU A 339 16.42 -5.32 6.02
C LEU A 339 16.64 -4.06 5.17
N MET A 340 16.77 -2.87 5.77
CA MET A 340 17.07 -1.62 5.06
C MET A 340 18.37 -1.73 4.26
N ASP A 341 19.33 -2.52 4.69
CA ASP A 341 20.61 -2.72 3.99
C ASP A 341 20.41 -3.26 2.56
N LYS A 342 19.51 -4.20 2.37
CA LYS A 342 19.25 -4.87 1.09
C LYS A 342 17.93 -4.47 0.41
N TRP A 343 16.95 -4.04 1.19
CA TRP A 343 15.61 -3.75 0.69
C TRP A 343 15.40 -2.28 0.30
N THR A 344 16.41 -1.41 0.49
CA THR A 344 16.37 -0.05 -0.08
C THR A 344 16.51 -0.12 -1.60
N LEU A 345 15.65 0.61 -2.32
CA LEU A 345 15.76 0.73 -3.78
C LEU A 345 17.07 1.41 -4.15
N SER A 346 17.80 0.80 -5.08
CA SER A 346 19.06 1.29 -5.64
C SER A 346 18.87 1.74 -7.09
N LYS A 347 19.85 2.41 -7.64
CA LYS A 347 19.89 2.73 -9.08
C LYS A 347 19.84 1.43 -9.89
N GLY A 348 18.91 1.35 -10.84
CA GLY A 348 18.69 0.16 -11.68
C GLY A 348 17.60 -0.79 -11.14
N ASP A 349 17.13 -0.62 -9.91
CA ASP A 349 15.96 -1.35 -9.44
C ASP A 349 14.69 -0.84 -10.11
N VAL A 350 13.85 -1.76 -10.57
CA VAL A 350 12.53 -1.49 -11.13
C VAL A 350 11.49 -2.14 -10.24
N ASP A 351 10.61 -1.34 -9.67
CA ASP A 351 9.49 -1.87 -8.90
C ASP A 351 8.33 -2.31 -9.81
N LEU A 352 7.43 -3.09 -9.23
CA LEU A 352 6.32 -3.72 -9.92
C LEU A 352 5.07 -3.63 -9.07
N ILE A 353 4.01 -3.05 -9.62
CA ILE A 353 2.66 -3.14 -9.05
C ILE A 353 1.86 -4.18 -9.80
N VAL A 354 1.29 -5.10 -9.04
CA VAL A 354 0.31 -6.09 -9.53
C VAL A 354 -0.96 -5.95 -8.68
N MET A 355 -2.09 -5.81 -9.36
CA MET A 355 -3.41 -5.83 -8.73
C MET A 355 -4.33 -6.74 -9.52
N THR A 356 -5.18 -7.52 -8.85
CA THR A 356 -6.16 -8.37 -9.50
C THR A 356 -7.48 -8.38 -8.74
N HIS A 357 -8.56 -8.32 -9.49
CA HIS A 357 -9.92 -8.56 -9.01
C HIS A 357 -10.47 -9.80 -9.68
N SER A 358 -10.95 -10.74 -8.90
CA SER A 358 -11.63 -11.96 -9.37
C SER A 358 -13.10 -11.88 -8.97
N PHE A 359 -13.98 -11.98 -9.94
CA PHE A 359 -15.43 -12.03 -9.74
C PHE A 359 -15.96 -13.38 -10.21
N VAL A 360 -16.70 -14.10 -9.36
CA VAL A 360 -17.58 -15.18 -9.78
C VAL A 360 -19.00 -14.64 -9.73
N TYR A 361 -19.72 -14.77 -10.85
CA TYR A 361 -21.07 -14.24 -10.99
C TYR A 361 -21.98 -15.20 -11.76
N LYS A 362 -23.28 -15.14 -11.46
CA LYS A 362 -24.32 -15.90 -12.12
C LYS A 362 -24.91 -15.06 -13.25
N SER A 363 -24.90 -15.60 -14.44
CA SER A 363 -25.49 -15.03 -15.66
C SER A 363 -26.32 -16.10 -16.36
N GLU A 364 -27.63 -15.89 -16.53
CA GLU A 364 -28.51 -16.85 -17.22
C GLU A 364 -28.35 -18.30 -16.71
N LYS A 365 -28.40 -18.50 -15.39
CA LYS A 365 -28.20 -19.80 -14.70
C LYS A 365 -26.79 -20.41 -14.81
N LYS A 366 -25.83 -19.77 -15.50
CA LYS A 366 -24.44 -20.24 -15.64
C LYS A 366 -23.53 -19.42 -14.72
N LEU A 367 -22.54 -20.10 -14.13
CA LEU A 367 -21.46 -19.44 -13.41
C LEU A 367 -20.38 -19.03 -14.37
N LYS A 368 -19.94 -17.79 -14.28
CA LYS A 368 -18.86 -17.20 -15.07
C LYS A 368 -17.84 -16.57 -14.12
N LYS A 369 -16.60 -16.57 -14.53
CA LYS A 369 -15.52 -15.86 -13.79
C LYS A 369 -14.95 -14.76 -14.65
N LEU A 370 -14.76 -13.58 -14.04
CA LEU A 370 -14.07 -12.45 -14.64
C LEU A 370 -12.83 -12.13 -13.79
N ILE A 371 -11.69 -12.01 -14.43
CA ILE A 371 -10.47 -11.51 -13.82
C ILE A 371 -10.16 -10.15 -14.45
N SER A 372 -10.07 -9.12 -13.62
CA SER A 372 -9.59 -7.79 -13.99
C SER A 372 -8.25 -7.57 -13.32
N TYR A 373 -7.20 -7.24 -14.07
CA TYR A 373 -5.86 -7.13 -13.51
C TYR A 373 -5.10 -5.92 -14.05
N LEU A 374 -4.24 -5.39 -13.21
CA LEU A 374 -3.29 -4.33 -13.47
C LEU A 374 -1.88 -4.86 -13.25
N ARG A 375 -0.95 -4.52 -14.15
CA ARG A 375 0.48 -4.78 -14.00
C ARG A 375 1.27 -3.59 -14.53
N ILE A 376 2.02 -2.95 -13.67
CA ILE A 376 2.80 -1.75 -14.00
C ILE A 376 4.21 -1.91 -13.46
N GLU A 377 5.21 -1.66 -14.30
CA GLU A 377 6.61 -1.50 -13.91
C GLU A 377 6.92 -0.01 -13.69
N GLY A 378 7.79 0.31 -12.75
CA GLY A 378 8.32 1.65 -12.57
C GLY A 378 9.32 2.03 -13.67
N GLU A 379 9.68 3.30 -13.72
CA GLU A 379 10.71 3.81 -14.63
C GLU A 379 12.11 3.63 -14.02
N ASP A 380 12.23 3.97 -12.74
CA ASP A 380 13.46 3.93 -11.95
C ASP A 380 13.16 3.89 -10.43
N ASN A 381 14.18 4.14 -9.60
CA ASN A 381 14.04 4.16 -8.14
C ASN A 381 13.41 5.45 -7.57
N ILE A 382 13.09 6.45 -8.41
CA ILE A 382 12.40 7.71 -8.07
C ILE A 382 10.98 7.68 -8.64
N TYR A 383 10.86 7.46 -9.95
CA TYR A 383 9.58 7.34 -10.65
C TYR A 383 9.10 5.89 -10.66
N THR A 384 8.83 5.41 -9.46
CA THR A 384 8.41 4.04 -9.20
C THR A 384 6.96 3.78 -9.64
N ALA A 385 6.62 2.52 -9.92
CA ALA A 385 5.22 2.11 -10.13
C ALA A 385 4.36 2.41 -8.90
N MET A 386 4.94 2.29 -7.70
CA MET A 386 4.27 2.65 -6.44
C MET A 386 3.92 4.14 -6.42
N SER A 387 4.88 5.04 -6.68
CA SER A 387 4.61 6.48 -6.69
C SER A 387 3.62 6.88 -7.78
N LYS A 388 3.66 6.18 -8.94
CA LYS A 388 2.71 6.38 -10.03
C LYS A 388 1.28 6.03 -9.63
N THR A 389 1.11 4.87 -9.04
CA THR A 389 -0.23 4.35 -8.69
C THR A 389 -0.80 4.96 -7.41
N VAL A 390 0.03 5.44 -6.49
CA VAL A 390 -0.42 6.19 -5.30
C VAL A 390 -0.64 7.66 -5.62
N GLY A 391 0.28 8.30 -6.35
CA GLY A 391 0.27 9.75 -6.56
C GLY A 391 -0.72 10.21 -7.64
N LEU A 392 -0.80 9.49 -8.77
CA LEU A 392 -1.64 9.92 -9.89
C LEU A 392 -3.14 9.99 -9.57
N PRO A 393 -3.76 9.09 -8.79
CA PRO A 393 -5.18 9.23 -8.45
C PRO A 393 -5.50 10.55 -7.76
N MET A 394 -4.68 10.97 -6.80
CA MET A 394 -4.83 12.26 -6.11
C MET A 394 -4.62 13.44 -7.06
N ALA A 395 -3.58 13.38 -7.89
CA ALA A 395 -3.29 14.45 -8.87
C ALA A 395 -4.41 14.61 -9.90
N VAL A 396 -4.95 13.49 -10.39
CA VAL A 396 -6.08 13.47 -11.35
C VAL A 396 -7.37 13.96 -10.70
N LEU A 397 -7.61 13.61 -9.41
CA LEU A 397 -8.74 14.16 -8.68
C LEU A 397 -8.63 15.68 -8.55
N ILE A 398 -7.45 16.22 -8.23
CA ILE A 398 -7.20 17.66 -8.16
C ILE A 398 -7.47 18.33 -9.52
N GLU A 399 -6.93 17.77 -10.60
CA GLU A 399 -7.21 18.28 -11.96
C GLU A 399 -8.72 18.26 -12.25
N HIS A 400 -9.42 17.19 -11.88
CA HIS A 400 -10.88 17.07 -12.09
C HIS A 400 -11.66 18.14 -11.32
N ILE A 401 -11.32 18.34 -10.03
CA ILE A 401 -11.97 19.34 -9.17
C ILE A 401 -11.73 20.76 -9.71
N LEU A 402 -10.51 21.05 -10.15
CA LEU A 402 -10.17 22.39 -10.64
C LEU A 402 -10.84 22.74 -11.96
N LYS A 403 -11.05 21.75 -12.84
CA LYS A 403 -11.66 21.94 -14.17
C LYS A 403 -13.19 21.89 -14.17
N ASN A 404 -13.75 20.99 -13.39
CA ASN A 404 -15.17 20.65 -13.48
C ASN A 404 -15.95 21.03 -12.22
N GLY A 405 -15.26 21.43 -11.15
CA GLY A 405 -15.85 21.53 -9.83
C GLY A 405 -16.16 20.15 -9.23
N ILE A 406 -16.61 20.12 -8.01
CA ILE A 406 -17.15 18.95 -7.35
C ILE A 406 -18.19 19.40 -6.32
N ASP A 407 -19.40 18.87 -6.42
CA ASP A 407 -20.46 19.11 -5.45
C ASP A 407 -20.43 18.04 -4.36
N LYS A 408 -19.33 18.00 -3.62
CA LYS A 408 -19.12 17.04 -2.51
C LYS A 408 -18.55 17.80 -1.32
N LYS A 409 -19.15 17.59 -0.15
CA LYS A 409 -18.72 18.13 1.15
C LYS A 409 -18.57 16.97 2.12
N GLY A 410 -17.93 17.22 3.25
CA GLY A 410 -17.70 16.17 4.22
C GLY A 410 -16.62 15.17 3.77
N ILE A 411 -16.62 13.99 4.38
CA ILE A 411 -15.65 12.94 4.12
C ILE A 411 -16.10 12.08 2.93
N GLN A 412 -15.27 11.99 1.92
CA GLN A 412 -15.54 11.29 0.67
C GLN A 412 -14.62 10.10 0.48
N LEU A 413 -15.18 9.01 -0.05
CA LEU A 413 -14.45 7.82 -0.49
C LEU A 413 -14.66 7.60 -2.00
N PRO A 414 -13.73 6.96 -2.74
CA PRO A 414 -13.78 6.86 -4.19
C PRO A 414 -14.73 5.76 -4.71
N PHE A 415 -15.88 5.55 -4.05
CA PHE A 415 -16.87 4.53 -4.44
C PHE A 415 -17.92 5.03 -5.42
N ASN A 416 -18.10 6.36 -5.53
CA ASN A 416 -19.13 6.95 -6.38
C ASN A 416 -18.69 7.00 -7.85
N LYS A 417 -19.62 6.68 -8.75
CA LYS A 417 -19.40 6.65 -10.20
C LYS A 417 -18.91 7.98 -10.76
N GLU A 418 -19.39 9.09 -10.22
CA GLU A 418 -18.98 10.44 -10.57
C GLU A 418 -17.50 10.71 -10.24
N VAL A 419 -16.98 10.05 -9.21
CA VAL A 419 -15.55 10.14 -8.81
C VAL A 419 -14.72 9.12 -9.58
N TYR A 420 -15.06 7.82 -9.52
CA TYR A 420 -14.17 6.80 -10.06
C TYR A 420 -14.09 6.79 -11.60
N ASN A 421 -15.14 7.14 -12.34
CA ASN A 421 -15.12 7.09 -13.80
C ASN A 421 -14.17 8.08 -14.44
N PRO A 422 -14.22 9.40 -14.15
CA PRO A 422 -13.28 10.35 -14.74
C PRO A 422 -11.84 10.05 -14.34
N ILE A 423 -11.61 9.63 -13.08
CA ILE A 423 -10.27 9.29 -12.60
C ILE A 423 -9.71 8.08 -13.34
N LEU A 424 -10.43 6.96 -13.39
CA LEU A 424 -9.97 5.76 -14.11
C LEU A 424 -9.80 6.00 -15.61
N LYS A 425 -10.66 6.83 -16.23
CA LYS A 425 -10.52 7.22 -17.64
C LYS A 425 -9.21 7.99 -17.90
N LYS A 426 -8.86 8.90 -17.00
CA LYS A 426 -7.61 9.67 -17.08
C LYS A 426 -6.40 8.81 -16.77
N LEU A 427 -6.46 7.97 -15.72
CA LEU A 427 -5.42 7.03 -15.34
C LEU A 427 -5.06 6.08 -16.47
N LYS A 428 -6.06 5.58 -17.21
CA LYS A 428 -5.83 4.76 -18.42
C LYS A 428 -4.96 5.49 -19.45
N LYS A 429 -5.22 6.79 -19.72
CA LYS A 429 -4.40 7.61 -20.62
C LYS A 429 -2.97 7.82 -20.11
N LEU A 430 -2.76 7.70 -18.80
CA LEU A 430 -1.46 7.81 -18.13
C LEU A 430 -0.75 6.45 -17.96
N GLY A 431 -1.27 5.39 -18.59
CA GLY A 431 -0.68 4.05 -18.58
C GLY A 431 -1.07 3.21 -17.36
N VAL A 432 -2.06 3.63 -16.57
CA VAL A 432 -2.64 2.84 -15.48
C VAL A 432 -3.94 2.23 -15.97
N GLU A 433 -3.85 1.06 -16.61
CA GLU A 433 -4.96 0.41 -17.31
C GLU A 433 -5.16 -1.02 -16.84
N PHE A 434 -6.39 -1.35 -16.46
CA PHE A 434 -6.81 -2.73 -16.17
C PHE A 434 -7.13 -3.49 -17.46
N LYS A 435 -6.69 -4.75 -17.50
CA LYS A 435 -7.04 -5.72 -18.54
C LYS A 435 -8.02 -6.73 -17.98
N GLU A 436 -8.95 -7.22 -18.81
CA GLU A 436 -10.00 -8.14 -18.41
C GLU A 436 -9.82 -9.50 -19.11
N ARG A 437 -10.07 -10.60 -18.38
CA ARG A 437 -10.14 -11.96 -18.91
C ARG A 437 -11.39 -12.64 -18.38
N ARG A 438 -12.23 -13.17 -19.26
CA ARG A 438 -13.40 -13.96 -18.90
C ARG A 438 -13.07 -15.46 -18.99
N ILE A 439 -13.57 -16.23 -18.03
CA ILE A 439 -13.38 -17.67 -17.92
C ILE A 439 -14.75 -18.30 -17.71
N PHE A 440 -15.10 -19.29 -18.52
CA PHE A 440 -16.31 -20.07 -18.32
C PHE A 440 -16.02 -21.15 -17.27
N LEU A 441 -16.84 -21.21 -16.23
CA LEU A 441 -16.77 -22.24 -15.21
C LEU A 441 -17.71 -23.38 -15.63
N PHE A 442 -17.12 -24.49 -16.07
CA PHE A 442 -17.91 -25.72 -16.30
C PHE A 442 -18.21 -26.33 -14.92
N ARG A 443 -19.50 -26.62 -14.64
CA ARG A 443 -19.81 -27.51 -13.51
C ARG A 443 -19.09 -28.83 -13.76
N LYS A 444 -18.18 -29.22 -12.90
CA LYS A 444 -17.84 -30.65 -12.79
C LYS A 444 -19.13 -31.35 -12.38
N ARG A 445 -19.61 -32.24 -13.26
CA ARG A 445 -20.71 -33.15 -12.96
C ARG A 445 -20.33 -34.06 -11.78
#